data_30b7ff2fd2671c4f1f1d8a80e8f77a9d
#
_entry.id   30b7ff2fd2671c4f1f1d8a80e8f77a9d
#
_cell.length_a   1.000
_cell.length_b   1.000
_cell.length_c   1.000
_cell.angle_alpha   90.00
_cell.angle_beta   90.00
_cell.angle_gamma   90.00
#
_symmetry.space_group_name_H-M   'P 1'
#
loop_
_entity.id
_entity.type
_entity.pdbx_description
1 polymer ?
#
loop_
_entity_poly.entity_id
_entity_poly.type
_entity_poly.pdbx_seq_one_letter_code
_entity_poly.pdbx_strand_id
1 'polypeptide(L)'
;MRDRFGFDESSVAGAPYWRKPQLGRRLFFRHLASAVGGYMLMPGQRPMETIARAAVTPKATAKYCIFFMLQSAPSHTDTFDLKPSNGFPAEQFKPTTYNGVLFPQGLMPKLAEQLDSLVLVRSARAWANVHGLMQTWVQIGRNPATPLAKISPHIGSVVSLELTNKSAVLPAFIALNGTPRAASGFLPVANAPFLLTGGAGLPNTAHRDGRERFAARTALLRESEAAGVPTAAELGALPDEIADWKLRSQLLMYNSQVDRIFQLDGDTRTQYGGTPLGDACLTARNLLRSNMGTRFIQITYGSWDHHNNLYPRLTAMAGEFDSALGRLLADLKADGLLDQTLIVAQGEFGRTVGPLNGAAGRDHYQQQSIVFAGARIKGGRAIGVTDERGARTVEPQWSRDRDVRPEDTEATIYSALGIDWTTLKRDARFGRGYEYLPTSEDVYSPVHELWG
;
A
#
# COMPACT_ATOMS: atom_id res chain seq x y z
N MET A 1 -26.23 9.10 42.95
CA MET A 1 -26.94 7.82 42.80
C MET A 1 -25.93 6.82 42.25
N ARG A 2 -25.54 5.82 43.01
CA ARG A 2 -24.63 4.77 42.54
C ARG A 2 -25.44 3.75 41.73
N ASP A 3 -24.97 3.42 40.55
CA ASP A 3 -25.57 2.34 39.78
C ASP A 3 -25.27 0.96 40.40
N ARG A 4 -25.89 -0.08 39.90
CA ARG A 4 -25.73 -1.47 40.38
C ARG A 4 -24.32 -2.02 40.31
N PHE A 5 -23.34 -1.27 39.73
CA PHE A 5 -21.96 -1.68 39.53
C PHE A 5 -20.94 -0.79 40.27
N GLY A 6 -21.40 0.17 41.10
CA GLY A 6 -20.53 0.93 42.00
C GLY A 6 -19.69 2.03 41.35
N PHE A 7 -20.01 2.48 40.13
CA PHE A 7 -19.33 3.60 39.48
C PHE A 7 -19.93 4.93 39.95
N ASP A 8 -19.05 5.84 40.38
CA ASP A 8 -19.39 7.22 40.74
C ASP A 8 -19.32 8.10 39.46
N GLU A 9 -20.46 8.54 38.98
CA GLU A 9 -20.56 9.40 37.79
C GLU A 9 -19.86 10.77 37.94
N SER A 10 -19.48 11.16 39.17
CA SER A 10 -18.82 12.43 39.41
C SER A 10 -17.31 12.42 39.13
N SER A 11 -16.70 11.25 38.95
CA SER A 11 -15.26 11.12 38.77
C SER A 11 -14.76 11.14 37.31
N VAL A 12 -15.67 11.22 36.32
CA VAL A 12 -15.31 11.32 34.89
C VAL A 12 -15.36 12.77 34.43
N ALA A 13 -14.53 13.60 35.05
CA ALA A 13 -14.29 14.95 34.56
C ALA A 13 -13.37 14.89 33.34
N GLY A 14 -13.96 15.11 32.13
CA GLY A 14 -13.15 15.33 30.94
C GLY A 14 -13.65 14.77 29.61
N ALA A 15 -14.80 14.12 29.54
CA ALA A 15 -15.35 13.66 28.25
C ALA A 15 -16.51 14.57 27.80
N PRO A 16 -16.28 15.56 26.93
CA PRO A 16 -17.33 16.47 26.47
C PRO A 16 -18.43 15.78 25.64
N TYR A 17 -18.20 14.55 25.21
CA TYR A 17 -19.13 13.79 24.38
C TYR A 17 -20.40 13.30 25.11
N TRP A 18 -20.33 13.06 26.41
CA TRP A 18 -21.45 12.47 27.18
C TRP A 18 -22.40 13.49 27.81
N ARG A 19 -22.09 14.79 27.72
CA ARG A 19 -22.91 15.87 28.26
C ARG A 19 -23.71 16.66 27.23
N LYS A 20 -23.73 16.26 25.96
CA LYS A 20 -24.73 16.85 25.04
C LYS A 20 -26.12 16.31 25.44
N PRO A 21 -27.15 17.19 25.51
CA PRO A 21 -28.48 16.74 25.86
C PRO A 21 -28.84 15.59 24.91
N GLN A 22 -29.02 14.41 25.47
CA GLN A 22 -29.50 13.27 24.70
C GLN A 22 -30.88 13.68 24.20
N LEU A 23 -30.98 13.90 22.90
CA LEU A 23 -32.29 13.95 22.24
C LEU A 23 -33.01 12.69 22.62
N GLY A 24 -34.01 12.82 23.52
CA GLY A 24 -34.77 11.66 23.96
C GLY A 24 -35.26 10.91 22.73
N ARG A 25 -35.26 9.57 22.77
CA ARG A 25 -35.72 8.72 21.63
C ARG A 25 -37.00 9.26 20.98
N ARG A 26 -37.94 9.78 21.77
CA ARG A 26 -39.18 10.43 21.27
C ARG A 26 -38.91 11.69 20.46
N LEU A 27 -37.94 12.53 20.87
CA LEU A 27 -37.60 13.77 20.17
C LEU A 27 -36.84 13.45 18.87
N PHE A 28 -35.94 12.46 18.90
CA PHE A 28 -35.26 11.94 17.71
C PHE A 28 -36.24 11.40 16.67
N PHE A 29 -37.20 10.56 17.10
CA PHE A 29 -38.21 10.03 16.19
C PHE A 29 -39.23 11.09 15.73
N ARG A 30 -39.51 12.11 16.52
CA ARG A 30 -40.32 13.27 16.06
C ARG A 30 -39.62 14.09 15.00
N HIS A 31 -38.31 14.35 15.14
CA HIS A 31 -37.53 15.06 14.11
C HIS A 31 -37.33 14.18 12.87
N LEU A 32 -37.15 12.88 13.03
CA LEU A 32 -37.10 11.95 11.91
C LEU A 32 -38.44 11.87 11.19
N ALA A 33 -39.54 11.76 11.92
CA ALA A 33 -40.91 11.72 11.37
C ALA A 33 -41.28 13.04 10.69
N SER A 34 -40.90 14.20 11.24
CA SER A 34 -41.12 15.50 10.60
C SER A 34 -40.22 15.71 9.37
N ALA A 35 -38.99 15.21 9.38
CA ALA A 35 -38.10 15.25 8.21
C ALA A 35 -38.66 14.33 7.09
N VAL A 36 -39.11 13.13 7.42
CA VAL A 36 -39.68 12.17 6.46
C VAL A 36 -41.08 12.61 6.03
N GLY A 37 -41.94 13.08 6.96
CA GLY A 37 -43.26 13.57 6.64
C GLY A 37 -43.29 14.86 5.86
N GLY A 38 -42.37 15.81 6.16
CA GLY A 38 -42.15 17.03 5.36
C GLY A 38 -41.63 16.74 3.96
N TYR A 39 -40.82 15.71 3.82
CA TYR A 39 -40.30 15.25 2.53
C TYR A 39 -41.38 14.61 1.63
N MET A 40 -42.33 13.86 2.28
CA MET A 40 -43.43 13.21 1.54
C MET A 40 -44.55 14.19 1.11
N LEU A 41 -44.62 15.37 1.72
CA LEU A 41 -45.72 16.33 1.47
C LEU A 41 -45.34 17.47 0.50
N MET A 42 -44.10 17.49 -0.05
CA MET A 42 -43.74 18.46 -1.09
C MET A 42 -43.94 17.85 -2.48
N PRO A 43 -44.93 18.25 -3.26
CA PRO A 43 -45.13 17.80 -4.63
C PRO A 43 -43.99 18.37 -5.47
N GLY A 44 -43.20 17.47 -6.10
CA GLY A 44 -42.18 17.84 -7.07
C GLY A 44 -40.71 17.80 -6.59
N GLN A 45 -40.45 17.37 -5.37
CA GLN A 45 -39.06 17.04 -4.97
C GLN A 45 -38.72 15.64 -5.44
N ARG A 46 -37.75 15.56 -6.34
CA ARG A 46 -37.07 14.30 -6.70
C ARG A 46 -36.49 13.67 -5.42
N PRO A 47 -36.45 12.31 -5.34
CA PRO A 47 -35.72 11.65 -4.26
C PRO A 47 -34.34 12.29 -4.13
N MET A 48 -33.88 12.52 -2.88
CA MET A 48 -32.55 13.07 -2.61
C MET A 48 -31.57 12.41 -3.58
N GLU A 49 -31.26 13.12 -4.66
CA GLU A 49 -30.14 12.75 -5.50
C GLU A 49 -28.99 12.66 -4.52
N THR A 50 -28.42 11.47 -4.40
CA THR A 50 -27.11 11.29 -3.78
C THR A 50 -26.32 12.49 -4.26
N ILE A 51 -25.86 13.37 -3.35
CA ILE A 51 -25.04 14.51 -3.74
C ILE A 51 -24.01 13.92 -4.67
N ALA A 52 -24.14 14.21 -5.97
CA ALA A 52 -23.22 13.69 -6.96
C ALA A 52 -21.87 14.27 -6.53
N ARG A 53 -21.04 13.47 -5.89
CA ARG A 53 -19.67 13.85 -5.63
C ARG A 53 -19.12 14.29 -6.96
N ALA A 54 -18.52 15.47 -7.02
CA ALA A 54 -17.85 15.93 -8.21
C ALA A 54 -16.94 14.79 -8.68
N ALA A 55 -17.13 14.33 -9.91
CA ALA A 55 -16.37 13.22 -10.44
C ALA A 55 -14.88 13.57 -10.34
N VAL A 56 -14.13 12.80 -9.56
CA VAL A 56 -12.67 12.99 -9.46
C VAL A 56 -12.02 12.49 -10.73
N THR A 57 -10.93 13.15 -11.13
CA THR A 57 -10.15 12.74 -12.30
C THR A 57 -8.82 12.17 -11.81
N PRO A 58 -8.63 10.84 -11.83
CA PRO A 58 -7.36 10.24 -11.52
C PRO A 58 -6.25 10.70 -12.47
N LYS A 59 -5.01 10.75 -11.99
CA LYS A 59 -3.85 11.14 -12.80
C LYS A 59 -3.55 10.16 -13.93
N ALA A 60 -3.80 8.87 -13.72
CA ALA A 60 -3.60 7.79 -14.71
C ALA A 60 -2.21 7.83 -15.39
N THR A 61 -1.17 8.14 -14.62
CA THR A 61 0.23 8.23 -15.10
C THR A 61 0.98 6.92 -15.02
N ALA A 62 0.48 5.96 -14.25
CA ALA A 62 1.13 4.67 -14.03
C ALA A 62 0.30 3.51 -14.56
N LYS A 63 0.99 2.51 -15.07
CA LYS A 63 0.44 1.19 -15.41
C LYS A 63 0.70 0.17 -14.30
N TYR A 64 1.74 0.40 -13.53
CA TYR A 64 2.27 -0.48 -12.49
C TYR A 64 2.50 0.27 -11.20
N CYS A 65 2.42 -0.44 -10.08
CA CYS A 65 2.89 0.04 -8.78
C CYS A 65 3.81 -0.98 -8.13
N ILE A 66 4.95 -0.51 -7.61
CA ILE A 66 5.82 -1.26 -6.70
C ILE A 66 5.74 -0.56 -5.34
N PHE A 67 5.20 -1.26 -4.35
CA PHE A 67 5.05 -0.78 -2.99
C PHE A 67 6.06 -1.47 -2.06
N PHE A 68 7.07 -0.74 -1.60
CA PHE A 68 7.99 -1.21 -0.58
C PHE A 68 7.39 -0.98 0.80
N MET A 69 7.01 -2.07 1.46
CA MET A 69 6.67 -2.04 2.88
C MET A 69 7.97 -2.14 3.68
N LEU A 70 8.49 -0.99 4.15
CA LEU A 70 9.67 -0.90 5.00
C LEU A 70 9.26 -1.26 6.44
N GLN A 71 9.08 -2.55 6.66
CA GLN A 71 8.51 -3.09 7.89
C GLN A 71 9.38 -2.79 9.09
N SER A 72 8.75 -2.39 10.17
CA SER A 72 9.35 -2.01 11.44
C SER A 72 9.97 -0.60 11.46
N ALA A 73 9.50 0.27 10.55
CA ALA A 73 9.64 1.72 10.63
C ALA A 73 11.09 2.26 10.64
N PRO A 74 11.66 2.61 9.48
CA PRO A 74 12.97 3.27 9.41
C PRO A 74 12.96 4.62 10.11
N SER A 75 14.12 5.02 10.64
CA SER A 75 14.30 6.34 11.23
C SER A 75 14.31 7.41 10.12
N HIS A 76 13.27 8.23 10.07
CA HIS A 76 13.14 9.28 9.06
C HIS A 76 14.26 10.33 9.18
N THR A 77 14.67 10.70 10.39
CA THR A 77 15.67 11.74 10.62
C THR A 77 17.13 11.27 10.42
N ASP A 78 17.34 9.97 10.26
CA ASP A 78 18.63 9.39 9.91
C ASP A 78 18.66 8.91 8.43
N THR A 79 17.56 9.09 7.67
CA THR A 79 17.43 8.67 6.26
C THR A 79 16.88 9.78 5.37
N PHE A 80 15.56 9.82 5.14
CA PHE A 80 14.90 10.63 4.10
C PHE A 80 14.53 12.06 4.54
N ASP A 81 14.62 12.36 5.83
CA ASP A 81 14.50 13.71 6.40
C ASP A 81 15.69 13.98 7.32
N LEU A 82 16.90 13.83 6.79
CA LEU A 82 18.15 13.89 7.55
C LEU A 82 18.26 15.18 8.35
N LYS A 83 18.52 15.05 9.67
CA LYS A 83 18.58 16.18 10.61
C LYS A 83 19.91 16.23 11.37
N PRO A 84 20.81 17.16 11.03
CA PRO A 84 22.09 17.32 11.74
C PRO A 84 21.95 17.51 13.25
N SER A 85 20.92 18.20 13.68
CA SER A 85 20.63 18.43 15.11
C SER A 85 20.36 17.17 15.93
N ASN A 86 20.12 16.03 15.29
CA ASN A 86 19.89 14.75 15.95
C ASN A 86 21.19 13.91 16.17
N GLY A 87 22.33 14.40 15.67
CA GLY A 87 23.64 13.81 16.00
C GLY A 87 23.92 12.46 15.31
N PHE A 88 23.80 12.38 13.98
CA PHE A 88 24.22 11.20 13.23
C PHE A 88 25.74 11.18 12.97
N PRO A 89 26.38 10.04 12.63
CA PRO A 89 27.81 9.95 12.30
C PRO A 89 28.11 10.58 10.93
N ALA A 90 28.43 11.88 10.91
CA ALA A 90 28.57 12.70 9.70
C ALA A 90 29.64 12.18 8.73
N GLU A 91 30.77 11.69 9.24
CA GLU A 91 31.86 11.12 8.42
C GLU A 91 31.42 9.89 7.64
N GLN A 92 30.51 9.10 8.21
CA GLN A 92 29.97 7.89 7.57
C GLN A 92 28.82 8.24 6.63
N PHE A 93 27.92 9.13 7.05
CA PHE A 93 26.73 9.50 6.28
C PHE A 93 27.03 10.45 5.13
N LYS A 94 28.10 11.24 5.21
CA LYS A 94 28.52 12.21 4.20
C LYS A 94 27.34 13.00 3.64
N PRO A 95 26.64 13.77 4.49
CA PRO A 95 25.44 14.48 4.08
C PRO A 95 25.74 15.44 2.93
N THR A 96 24.95 15.36 1.87
CA THR A 96 25.09 16.19 0.67
C THR A 96 23.75 16.84 0.36
N THR A 97 23.78 18.11 0.00
CA THR A 97 22.57 18.85 -0.40
C THR A 97 22.37 18.76 -1.90
N TYR A 98 21.19 18.29 -2.31
CA TYR A 98 20.74 18.25 -3.69
C TYR A 98 19.42 19.01 -3.82
N ASN A 99 19.39 20.10 -4.59
CA ASN A 99 18.21 20.98 -4.75
C ASN A 99 17.52 21.36 -3.42
N GLY A 100 18.32 21.68 -2.38
CA GLY A 100 17.81 22.01 -1.05
C GLY A 100 17.43 20.80 -0.18
N VAL A 101 17.55 19.59 -0.70
CA VAL A 101 17.31 18.33 0.03
C VAL A 101 18.62 17.82 0.61
N LEU A 102 18.75 17.78 1.93
CA LEU A 102 19.88 17.14 2.59
C LEU A 102 19.68 15.63 2.57
N PHE A 103 20.64 14.90 2.01
CA PHE A 103 20.57 13.46 1.81
C PHE A 103 21.84 12.76 2.33
N PRO A 104 21.73 11.58 2.98
CA PRO A 104 22.90 10.85 3.49
C PRO A 104 23.60 10.07 2.37
N GLN A 105 24.34 10.76 1.51
CA GLN A 105 24.98 10.19 0.32
C GLN A 105 25.95 9.05 0.66
N GLY A 106 26.67 9.14 1.79
CA GLY A 106 27.58 8.06 2.21
C GLY A 106 26.84 6.80 2.68
N LEU A 107 25.61 6.95 3.14
CA LEU A 107 24.76 5.83 3.56
C LEU A 107 24.05 5.17 2.36
N MET A 108 23.61 5.99 1.39
CA MET A 108 22.79 5.55 0.25
C MET A 108 23.32 6.18 -1.06
N PRO A 109 24.53 5.81 -1.53
CA PRO A 109 25.16 6.44 -2.69
C PRO A 109 24.43 6.19 -4.01
N LYS A 110 23.86 4.99 -4.24
CA LYS A 110 23.15 4.68 -5.50
C LYS A 110 21.79 5.39 -5.58
N LEU A 111 21.10 5.56 -4.47
CA LEU A 111 19.90 6.39 -4.40
C LEU A 111 20.21 7.87 -4.56
N ALA A 112 21.38 8.33 -4.09
CA ALA A 112 21.84 9.69 -4.33
C ALA A 112 21.99 10.00 -5.83
N GLU A 113 22.42 9.02 -6.64
CA GLU A 113 22.48 9.12 -8.11
C GLU A 113 21.11 9.16 -8.79
N GLN A 114 20.04 8.76 -8.09
CA GLN A 114 18.67 8.71 -8.60
C GLN A 114 17.76 9.80 -8.00
N LEU A 115 18.32 10.78 -7.26
CA LEU A 115 17.54 11.82 -6.58
C LEU A 115 16.66 12.63 -7.55
N ASP A 116 17.09 12.83 -8.79
CA ASP A 116 16.30 13.48 -9.85
C ASP A 116 15.00 12.75 -10.19
N SER A 117 14.90 11.46 -9.83
CA SER A 117 13.72 10.62 -10.03
C SER A 117 12.89 10.42 -8.74
N LEU A 118 13.33 10.97 -7.60
CA LEU A 118 12.71 10.78 -6.30
C LEU A 118 12.01 12.04 -5.80
N VAL A 119 10.90 11.85 -5.09
CA VAL A 119 10.29 12.85 -4.22
C VAL A 119 10.24 12.32 -2.80
N LEU A 120 10.74 13.10 -1.84
CA LEU A 120 10.70 12.77 -0.42
C LEU A 120 9.55 13.53 0.23
N VAL A 121 8.46 12.84 0.58
CA VAL A 121 7.36 13.43 1.33
C VAL A 121 7.72 13.39 2.81
N ARG A 122 8.06 14.55 3.38
CA ARG A 122 8.50 14.70 4.78
C ARG A 122 7.37 15.08 5.73
N SER A 123 6.29 15.62 5.18
CA SER A 123 5.07 15.95 5.93
C SER A 123 4.16 14.73 6.13
N ALA A 124 4.71 13.53 6.27
CA ALA A 124 3.94 12.33 6.47
C ALA A 124 3.86 11.96 7.95
N ARG A 125 2.67 11.54 8.41
CA ARG A 125 2.45 11.20 9.81
C ARG A 125 1.49 10.03 9.98
N ALA A 126 1.90 9.08 10.80
CA ALA A 126 1.10 7.93 11.21
C ALA A 126 -0.02 8.32 12.20
N TRP A 127 -1.06 7.50 12.28
CA TRP A 127 -2.13 7.67 13.28
C TRP A 127 -1.74 7.13 14.66
N ALA A 128 -0.86 6.16 14.69
CA ALA A 128 -0.38 5.51 15.92
C ALA A 128 1.09 5.10 15.74
N ASN A 129 1.69 4.59 16.81
CA ASN A 129 3.06 4.09 16.85
C ASN A 129 3.12 2.65 17.39
N VAL A 130 2.18 1.81 16.93
CA VAL A 130 2.08 0.38 17.23
C VAL A 130 2.21 -0.41 15.93
N HIS A 131 3.25 -1.23 15.80
CA HIS A 131 3.62 -1.93 14.56
C HIS A 131 2.45 -2.66 13.90
N GLY A 132 1.86 -3.65 14.54
CA GLY A 132 0.80 -4.46 13.93
C GLY A 132 -0.43 -3.66 13.49
N LEU A 133 -0.80 -2.63 14.28
CA LEU A 133 -1.89 -1.72 13.95
C LEU A 133 -1.59 -0.91 12.69
N MET A 134 -0.44 -0.23 12.67
CA MET A 134 -0.10 0.67 11.59
C MET A 134 0.35 -0.06 10.31
N GLN A 135 1.02 -1.23 10.42
CA GLN A 135 1.31 -2.08 9.26
C GLN A 135 0.03 -2.50 8.55
N THR A 136 -1.04 -2.78 9.29
CA THR A 136 -2.34 -3.07 8.71
C THR A 136 -2.95 -1.80 8.09
N TRP A 137 -2.90 -0.67 8.81
CA TRP A 137 -3.49 0.59 8.37
C TRP A 137 -2.94 1.06 7.01
N VAL A 138 -1.61 1.05 6.84
CA VAL A 138 -0.97 1.46 5.57
C VAL A 138 -1.23 0.52 4.40
N GLN A 139 -1.79 -0.67 4.66
CA GLN A 139 -2.10 -1.65 3.63
C GLN A 139 -3.59 -1.73 3.28
N ILE A 140 -4.48 -1.13 4.10
CA ILE A 140 -5.93 -1.14 3.87
C ILE A 140 -6.55 0.27 3.86
N GLY A 141 -5.76 1.34 4.04
CA GLY A 141 -6.19 2.73 4.02
C GLY A 141 -7.32 3.08 4.99
N ARG A 142 -7.38 2.42 6.13
CA ARG A 142 -8.39 2.71 7.16
C ARG A 142 -8.01 2.17 8.52
N ASN A 143 -8.70 2.68 9.56
CA ASN A 143 -8.47 2.27 10.93
C ASN A 143 -8.75 0.77 11.15
N PRO A 144 -7.72 -0.06 11.46
CA PRO A 144 -7.88 -1.50 11.67
C PRO A 144 -8.70 -1.87 12.90
N ALA A 145 -8.92 -0.95 13.83
CA ALA A 145 -9.74 -1.19 15.03
C ALA A 145 -11.24 -1.19 14.74
N THR A 146 -11.67 -0.79 13.53
CA THR A 146 -13.07 -0.79 13.15
C THR A 146 -13.54 -2.18 12.69
N PRO A 147 -14.81 -2.55 12.91
CA PRO A 147 -15.35 -3.84 12.42
C PRO A 147 -15.19 -4.04 10.90
N LEU A 148 -15.28 -2.95 10.12
CA LEU A 148 -15.15 -2.98 8.67
C LEU A 148 -13.73 -3.38 8.23
N ALA A 149 -12.72 -3.08 9.03
CA ALA A 149 -11.33 -3.41 8.72
C ALA A 149 -11.06 -4.91 8.62
N LYS A 150 -11.82 -5.75 9.34
CA LYS A 150 -11.67 -7.21 9.29
C LYS A 150 -11.98 -7.81 7.92
N ILE A 151 -12.78 -7.11 7.13
CA ILE A 151 -13.16 -7.49 5.77
C ILE A 151 -12.56 -6.57 4.71
N SER A 152 -11.73 -5.62 5.11
CA SER A 152 -11.10 -4.69 4.17
C SER A 152 -10.06 -5.40 3.33
N PRO A 153 -10.10 -5.23 2.00
CA PRO A 153 -9.07 -5.73 1.12
C PRO A 153 -7.78 -4.92 1.27
N HIS A 154 -6.67 -5.56 0.94
CA HIS A 154 -5.40 -4.89 0.70
C HIS A 154 -5.49 -3.94 -0.51
N ILE A 155 -4.76 -2.81 -0.50
CA ILE A 155 -4.71 -1.87 -1.64
C ILE A 155 -4.40 -2.57 -2.96
N GLY A 156 -3.45 -3.51 -2.98
CA GLY A 156 -3.11 -4.32 -4.15
C GLY A 156 -4.25 -5.24 -4.60
N SER A 157 -5.14 -5.65 -3.69
CA SER A 157 -6.32 -6.44 -4.04
C SER A 157 -7.39 -5.60 -4.74
N VAL A 158 -7.53 -4.33 -4.34
CA VAL A 158 -8.38 -3.37 -5.06
C VAL A 158 -7.80 -3.09 -6.45
N VAL A 159 -6.47 -2.87 -6.55
CA VAL A 159 -5.79 -2.72 -7.85
C VAL A 159 -6.00 -3.95 -8.73
N SER A 160 -5.89 -5.15 -8.15
CA SER A 160 -6.19 -6.40 -8.87
C SER A 160 -7.62 -6.44 -9.39
N LEU A 161 -8.60 -6.05 -8.57
CA LEU A 161 -10.00 -6.02 -8.98
C LEU A 161 -10.24 -5.08 -10.17
N GLU A 162 -9.67 -3.88 -10.11
CA GLU A 162 -9.94 -2.82 -11.09
C GLU A 162 -9.11 -2.98 -12.39
N LEU A 163 -7.90 -3.57 -12.31
CA LEU A 163 -6.96 -3.55 -13.42
C LEU A 163 -6.60 -4.94 -13.98
N THR A 164 -7.20 -6.02 -13.48
CA THR A 164 -6.96 -7.36 -14.04
C THR A 164 -7.55 -7.48 -15.43
N ASN A 165 -6.71 -7.88 -16.39
CA ASN A 165 -7.15 -8.25 -17.72
C ASN A 165 -7.53 -9.75 -17.74
N LYS A 166 -8.61 -10.11 -18.44
CA LYS A 166 -9.05 -11.50 -18.62
C LYS A 166 -8.00 -12.37 -19.34
N SER A 167 -7.13 -11.79 -20.16
CA SER A 167 -6.02 -12.46 -20.83
C SER A 167 -4.73 -12.51 -20.00
N ALA A 168 -4.74 -12.05 -18.75
CA ALA A 168 -3.56 -12.04 -17.89
C ALA A 168 -3.12 -13.48 -17.55
N VAL A 169 -1.84 -13.77 -17.74
CA VAL A 169 -1.22 -15.06 -17.36
C VAL A 169 -0.80 -15.02 -15.89
N LEU A 170 -0.20 -13.89 -15.47
CA LEU A 170 0.25 -13.71 -14.09
C LEU A 170 -0.80 -12.98 -13.25
N PRO A 171 -0.85 -13.27 -11.94
CA PRO A 171 -1.70 -12.51 -11.00
C PRO A 171 -1.40 -11.01 -11.05
N ALA A 172 -2.44 -10.20 -10.97
CA ALA A 172 -2.28 -8.74 -10.98
C ALA A 172 -1.65 -8.22 -9.70
N PHE A 173 -1.81 -8.91 -8.56
CA PHE A 173 -1.18 -8.58 -7.29
C PHE A 173 -0.20 -9.69 -6.86
N ILE A 174 1.08 -9.34 -6.78
CA ILE A 174 2.17 -10.22 -6.29
C ILE A 174 2.79 -9.60 -5.05
N ALA A 175 2.99 -10.42 -4.01
CA ALA A 175 3.72 -10.01 -2.81
C ALA A 175 5.03 -10.81 -2.71
N LEU A 176 6.14 -10.08 -2.61
CA LEU A 176 7.51 -10.61 -2.54
C LEU A 176 8.09 -10.45 -1.13
N ASN A 177 8.75 -11.49 -0.66
CA ASN A 177 9.52 -11.52 0.60
C ASN A 177 8.69 -11.24 1.87
N GLY A 178 7.40 -11.49 1.83
CA GLY A 178 6.55 -11.35 3.02
C GLY A 178 5.08 -11.54 2.73
N THR A 179 4.33 -11.83 3.79
CA THR A 179 2.88 -11.93 3.74
C THR A 179 2.28 -10.59 4.13
N PRO A 180 1.49 -9.94 3.25
CA PRO A 180 0.75 -8.73 3.59
C PRO A 180 -0.15 -8.92 4.82
N ARG A 181 -0.41 -7.85 5.56
CA ARG A 181 -1.29 -7.87 6.74
C ARG A 181 -2.77 -8.02 6.40
N ALA A 182 -3.12 -7.80 5.15
CA ALA A 182 -4.46 -8.01 4.61
C ALA A 182 -4.37 -8.77 3.28
N ALA A 183 -5.40 -9.54 2.99
CA ALA A 183 -5.56 -10.25 1.72
C ALA A 183 -6.67 -9.61 0.88
N SER A 184 -7.48 -10.40 0.17
CA SER A 184 -8.59 -9.87 -0.64
C SER A 184 -9.77 -9.32 0.18
N GLY A 185 -9.81 -9.57 1.48
CA GLY A 185 -10.94 -9.15 2.31
C GLY A 185 -12.26 -9.71 1.82
N PHE A 186 -13.25 -8.84 1.55
CA PHE A 186 -14.54 -9.25 0.99
C PHE A 186 -14.52 -9.49 -0.53
N LEU A 187 -13.44 -9.10 -1.21
CA LEU A 187 -13.29 -9.32 -2.65
C LEU A 187 -13.07 -10.81 -2.97
N PRO A 188 -13.32 -11.25 -4.22
CA PRO A 188 -12.99 -12.61 -4.64
C PRO A 188 -11.54 -12.98 -4.33
N VAL A 189 -11.31 -14.24 -3.97
CA VAL A 189 -9.96 -14.75 -3.65
C VAL A 189 -8.98 -14.60 -4.82
N ALA A 190 -9.47 -14.55 -6.05
CA ALA A 190 -8.67 -14.26 -7.24
C ALA A 190 -7.91 -12.91 -7.16
N ASN A 191 -8.37 -11.98 -6.32
CA ASN A 191 -7.72 -10.70 -6.08
C ASN A 191 -6.77 -10.72 -4.86
N ALA A 192 -6.60 -11.86 -4.20
CA ALA A 192 -5.66 -11.98 -3.09
C ALA A 192 -4.19 -11.85 -3.58
N PRO A 193 -3.26 -11.47 -2.70
CA PRO A 193 -1.85 -11.44 -3.04
C PRO A 193 -1.33 -12.83 -3.40
N PHE A 194 -0.65 -12.94 -4.51
CA PHE A 194 0.11 -14.14 -4.87
C PHE A 194 1.49 -14.06 -4.21
N LEU A 195 1.73 -14.94 -3.25
CA LEU A 195 2.93 -14.88 -2.39
C LEU A 195 4.12 -15.57 -3.06
N LEU A 196 5.23 -14.85 -3.15
CA LEU A 196 6.48 -15.36 -3.71
C LEU A 196 7.68 -14.90 -2.86
N THR A 197 8.77 -15.64 -2.99
CA THR A 197 10.09 -15.21 -2.51
C THR A 197 10.92 -14.74 -3.71
N GLY A 198 11.54 -13.57 -3.59
CA GLY A 198 12.46 -13.06 -4.63
C GLY A 198 13.55 -14.10 -4.92
N GLY A 199 13.82 -14.33 -6.19
CA GLY A 199 14.80 -15.34 -6.63
C GLY A 199 14.38 -16.79 -6.55
N ALA A 200 13.23 -17.08 -5.94
CA ALA A 200 12.65 -18.43 -6.02
C ALA A 200 11.80 -18.55 -7.30
N GLY A 201 11.92 -19.67 -7.99
CA GLY A 201 11.02 -20.00 -9.11
C GLY A 201 9.59 -20.19 -8.64
N LEU A 202 8.64 -20.18 -9.58
CA LEU A 202 7.26 -20.53 -9.25
C LEU A 202 7.19 -22.01 -8.86
N PRO A 203 6.60 -22.32 -7.69
CA PRO A 203 6.36 -23.71 -7.33
C PRO A 203 5.26 -24.33 -8.21
N ASN A 204 5.34 -25.62 -8.44
CA ASN A 204 4.30 -26.41 -9.10
C ASN A 204 3.96 -25.99 -10.55
N THR A 205 4.92 -25.42 -11.28
CA THR A 205 4.77 -25.09 -12.71
C THR A 205 4.92 -26.32 -13.63
N ALA A 206 5.27 -27.47 -13.07
CA ALA A 206 5.33 -28.76 -13.77
C ALA A 206 4.61 -29.84 -12.96
N HIS A 207 3.87 -30.71 -13.64
CA HIS A 207 3.23 -31.85 -13.01
C HIS A 207 4.25 -32.97 -12.82
N ARG A 208 4.22 -33.67 -11.68
CA ARG A 208 5.16 -34.76 -11.35
C ARG A 208 5.22 -35.88 -12.39
N ASP A 209 4.11 -36.15 -13.07
CA ASP A 209 4.00 -37.20 -14.07
C ASP A 209 4.26 -36.69 -15.51
N GLY A 210 4.77 -35.46 -15.66
CA GLY A 210 5.11 -34.85 -16.93
C GLY A 210 3.95 -34.19 -17.67
N ARG A 211 4.31 -33.46 -18.74
CA ARG A 211 3.41 -32.61 -19.53
C ARG A 211 2.30 -33.40 -20.23
N GLU A 212 2.65 -34.54 -20.85
CA GLU A 212 1.67 -35.32 -21.61
C GLU A 212 0.57 -35.89 -20.72
N ARG A 213 0.96 -36.44 -19.56
CA ARG A 213 -0.01 -37.00 -18.60
C ARG A 213 -0.87 -35.91 -17.95
N PHE A 214 -0.31 -34.74 -17.72
CA PHE A 214 -1.06 -33.56 -17.28
C PHE A 214 -2.10 -33.12 -18.32
N ALA A 215 -1.73 -33.05 -19.60
CA ALA A 215 -2.63 -32.70 -20.69
C ALA A 215 -3.79 -33.73 -20.84
N ALA A 216 -3.49 -35.02 -20.79
CA ALA A 216 -4.50 -36.06 -20.85
C ALA A 216 -5.49 -36.00 -19.69
N ARG A 217 -5.01 -35.79 -18.44
CA ARG A 217 -5.86 -35.62 -17.26
C ARG A 217 -6.74 -34.39 -17.35
N THR A 218 -6.18 -33.30 -17.87
CA THR A 218 -6.92 -32.05 -18.07
C THR A 218 -8.04 -32.21 -19.10
N ALA A 219 -7.79 -32.95 -20.19
CA ALA A 219 -8.81 -33.25 -21.19
C ALA A 219 -9.96 -34.09 -20.59
N LEU A 220 -9.63 -35.18 -19.89
CA LEU A 220 -10.63 -36.01 -19.20
C LEU A 220 -11.45 -35.22 -18.17
N LEU A 221 -10.81 -34.30 -17.42
CA LEU A 221 -11.51 -33.44 -16.45
C LEU A 221 -12.51 -32.54 -17.16
N ARG A 222 -12.14 -31.93 -18.28
CA ARG A 222 -13.04 -31.08 -19.08
C ARG A 222 -14.23 -31.86 -19.64
N GLU A 223 -14.00 -33.06 -20.12
CA GLU A 223 -15.07 -33.94 -20.59
C GLU A 223 -16.04 -34.31 -19.47
N SER A 224 -15.51 -34.67 -18.29
CA SER A 224 -16.30 -35.00 -17.11
C SER A 224 -17.12 -33.79 -16.61
N GLU A 225 -16.52 -32.61 -16.60
CA GLU A 225 -17.20 -31.37 -16.21
C GLU A 225 -18.30 -30.98 -17.20
N ALA A 226 -18.06 -31.13 -18.51
CA ALA A 226 -19.08 -30.86 -19.53
C ALA A 226 -20.30 -31.79 -19.42
N ALA A 227 -20.10 -33.02 -18.90
CA ALA A 227 -21.16 -34.03 -18.75
C ALA A 227 -22.02 -33.87 -17.48
N GLY A 228 -21.59 -33.14 -16.47
CA GLY A 228 -22.29 -33.17 -15.18
C GLY A 228 -22.09 -32.04 -14.22
N VAL A 229 -21.63 -30.85 -14.64
CA VAL A 229 -21.47 -29.71 -13.72
C VAL A 229 -22.83 -29.08 -13.42
N PRO A 230 -23.18 -28.94 -12.13
CA PRO A 230 -24.33 -28.12 -11.72
C PRO A 230 -24.24 -26.71 -12.30
N THR A 231 -25.34 -26.18 -12.77
CA THR A 231 -25.40 -24.86 -13.39
C THR A 231 -25.13 -23.74 -12.39
N ALA A 232 -24.74 -22.56 -12.87
CA ALA A 232 -24.61 -21.36 -12.04
C ALA A 232 -25.92 -21.00 -11.30
N ALA A 233 -27.07 -21.43 -11.82
CA ALA A 233 -28.38 -21.30 -11.16
C ALA A 233 -28.48 -22.12 -9.85
N GLU A 234 -27.72 -23.23 -9.75
CA GLU A 234 -27.76 -24.12 -8.58
C GLU A 234 -26.66 -23.79 -7.56
N LEU A 235 -25.47 -23.34 -8.02
CA LEU A 235 -24.28 -23.12 -7.18
C LEU A 235 -23.81 -21.65 -7.13
N GLY A 236 -24.51 -20.72 -7.80
CA GLY A 236 -24.10 -19.33 -7.90
C GLY A 236 -22.84 -19.15 -8.74
N ALA A 237 -21.96 -18.21 -8.37
CA ALA A 237 -20.74 -17.87 -9.11
C ALA A 237 -19.56 -18.85 -8.90
N LEU A 238 -19.69 -19.79 -7.97
CA LEU A 238 -18.59 -20.69 -7.56
C LEU A 238 -18.02 -21.57 -8.71
N PRO A 239 -18.86 -22.16 -9.60
CA PRO A 239 -18.34 -22.93 -10.72
C PRO A 239 -17.49 -22.12 -11.69
N ASP A 240 -17.89 -20.88 -11.98
CA ASP A 240 -17.17 -19.97 -12.88
C ASP A 240 -15.84 -19.54 -12.27
N GLU A 241 -15.80 -19.26 -10.96
CA GLU A 241 -14.58 -18.95 -10.23
C GLU A 241 -13.58 -20.12 -10.27
N ILE A 242 -14.04 -21.35 -10.05
CA ILE A 242 -13.20 -22.55 -10.11
C ILE A 242 -12.67 -22.78 -11.53
N ALA A 243 -13.49 -22.58 -12.56
CA ALA A 243 -13.08 -22.71 -13.95
C ALA A 243 -12.00 -21.67 -14.32
N ASP A 244 -12.16 -20.42 -13.88
CA ASP A 244 -11.15 -19.37 -14.08
C ASP A 244 -9.81 -19.72 -13.40
N TRP A 245 -9.85 -20.23 -12.17
CA TRP A 245 -8.64 -20.65 -11.46
C TRP A 245 -7.91 -21.81 -12.13
N LYS A 246 -8.65 -22.81 -12.62
CA LYS A 246 -8.07 -23.92 -13.38
C LYS A 246 -7.40 -23.43 -14.65
N LEU A 247 -8.05 -22.54 -15.38
CA LEU A 247 -7.50 -21.93 -16.60
C LEU A 247 -6.21 -21.15 -16.30
N ARG A 248 -6.23 -20.27 -15.29
CA ARG A 248 -5.04 -19.49 -14.89
C ARG A 248 -3.89 -20.37 -14.44
N SER A 249 -4.16 -21.43 -13.66
CA SER A 249 -3.13 -22.39 -13.28
C SER A 249 -2.51 -23.09 -14.49
N GLN A 250 -3.32 -23.45 -15.48
CA GLN A 250 -2.83 -24.07 -16.72
C GLN A 250 -1.97 -23.12 -17.55
N LEU A 251 -2.29 -21.81 -17.58
CA LEU A 251 -1.50 -20.81 -18.29
C LEU A 251 -0.10 -20.60 -17.66
N LEU A 252 0.04 -20.86 -16.36
CA LEU A 252 1.31 -20.78 -15.64
C LEU A 252 2.17 -22.05 -15.86
N MET A 253 1.52 -23.22 -16.00
CA MET A 253 2.24 -24.50 -16.11
C MET A 253 2.89 -24.67 -17.49
N TYR A 254 4.13 -25.14 -17.48
CA TYR A 254 4.93 -25.41 -18.69
C TYR A 254 5.09 -24.16 -19.60
N ASN A 255 5.06 -22.98 -19.01
CA ASN A 255 5.20 -21.72 -19.72
C ASN A 255 6.63 -21.18 -19.58
N SER A 256 7.44 -21.38 -20.63
CA SER A 256 8.83 -20.94 -20.62
C SER A 256 9.03 -19.42 -20.52
N GLN A 257 8.01 -18.61 -20.86
CA GLN A 257 8.07 -17.15 -20.67
C GLN A 257 7.92 -16.81 -19.19
N VAL A 258 7.06 -17.53 -18.47
CA VAL A 258 6.91 -17.42 -17.03
C VAL A 258 8.19 -17.87 -16.32
N ASP A 259 8.75 -19.04 -16.72
CA ASP A 259 9.98 -19.57 -16.10
C ASP A 259 11.13 -18.56 -16.19
N ARG A 260 11.30 -17.88 -17.34
CA ARG A 260 12.36 -16.88 -17.56
C ARG A 260 12.27 -15.67 -16.61
N ILE A 261 11.08 -15.29 -16.15
CA ILE A 261 10.91 -14.17 -15.21
C ILE A 261 11.65 -14.46 -13.90
N PHE A 262 11.63 -15.71 -13.46
CA PHE A 262 12.17 -16.15 -12.18
C PHE A 262 13.57 -16.76 -12.28
N GLN A 263 14.12 -16.89 -13.50
CA GLN A 263 15.51 -17.30 -13.71
C GLN A 263 16.41 -16.04 -13.58
N LEU A 264 17.01 -15.87 -12.43
CA LEU A 264 17.90 -14.74 -12.14
C LEU A 264 19.34 -15.17 -12.39
N ASP A 265 20.03 -14.48 -13.31
CA ASP A 265 21.46 -14.74 -13.55
C ASP A 265 22.33 -14.14 -12.44
N GLY A 266 23.49 -14.76 -12.18
CA GLY A 266 24.36 -14.42 -11.05
C GLY A 266 24.96 -13.00 -11.12
N ASP A 267 25.33 -12.55 -12.31
CA ASP A 267 25.96 -11.24 -12.53
C ASP A 267 24.95 -10.12 -12.25
N THR A 268 23.73 -10.26 -12.79
CA THR A 268 22.64 -9.31 -12.53
C THR A 268 22.24 -9.29 -11.06
N ARG A 269 22.16 -10.46 -10.39
CA ARG A 269 21.89 -10.53 -8.95
C ARG A 269 22.94 -9.76 -8.15
N THR A 270 24.22 -9.88 -8.50
CA THR A 270 25.31 -9.15 -7.85
C THR A 270 25.12 -7.64 -7.97
N GLN A 271 24.68 -7.14 -9.13
CA GLN A 271 24.39 -5.72 -9.35
C GLN A 271 23.26 -5.18 -8.47
N TYR A 272 22.33 -6.04 -8.09
CA TYR A 272 21.25 -5.74 -7.12
C TYR A 272 21.68 -5.95 -5.66
N GLY A 273 22.96 -6.24 -5.40
CA GLY A 273 23.53 -6.43 -4.07
C GLY A 273 23.60 -7.89 -3.61
N GLY A 274 23.11 -8.86 -4.40
CA GLY A 274 23.17 -10.30 -4.09
C GLY A 274 22.38 -10.71 -2.83
N THR A 275 21.40 -9.92 -2.43
CA THR A 275 20.57 -10.12 -1.21
C THR A 275 19.16 -10.56 -1.58
N PRO A 276 18.38 -11.11 -0.61
CA PRO A 276 16.97 -11.40 -0.85
C PRO A 276 16.14 -10.20 -1.31
N LEU A 277 16.47 -8.98 -0.84
CA LEU A 277 15.83 -7.75 -1.31
C LEU A 277 16.19 -7.46 -2.76
N GLY A 278 17.46 -7.61 -3.13
CA GLY A 278 17.94 -7.45 -4.51
C GLY A 278 17.24 -8.43 -5.46
N ASP A 279 17.13 -9.70 -5.06
CA ASP A 279 16.42 -10.72 -5.82
C ASP A 279 14.92 -10.37 -6.02
N ALA A 280 14.26 -9.81 -4.98
CA ALA A 280 12.89 -9.35 -5.09
C ALA A 280 12.75 -8.16 -6.06
N CYS A 281 13.66 -7.19 -6.02
CA CYS A 281 13.70 -6.06 -6.93
C CYS A 281 13.94 -6.51 -8.39
N LEU A 282 14.88 -7.42 -8.62
CA LEU A 282 15.14 -7.98 -9.94
C LEU A 282 13.95 -8.78 -10.46
N THR A 283 13.30 -9.58 -9.60
CA THR A 283 12.07 -10.30 -9.93
C THR A 283 10.95 -9.29 -10.30
N ALA A 284 10.78 -8.22 -9.54
CA ALA A 284 9.81 -7.17 -9.83
C ALA A 284 10.06 -6.53 -11.20
N ARG A 285 11.31 -6.17 -11.53
CA ARG A 285 11.68 -5.68 -12.86
C ARG A 285 11.28 -6.66 -13.96
N ASN A 286 11.62 -7.96 -13.81
CA ASN A 286 11.32 -8.97 -14.81
C ASN A 286 9.79 -9.17 -14.99
N LEU A 287 9.02 -9.11 -13.90
CA LEU A 287 7.55 -9.13 -13.93
C LEU A 287 6.99 -7.97 -14.76
N LEU A 288 7.48 -6.75 -14.55
CA LEU A 288 7.03 -5.57 -15.32
C LEU A 288 7.42 -5.67 -16.79
N ARG A 289 8.65 -6.07 -17.08
CA ARG A 289 9.14 -6.29 -18.46
C ARG A 289 8.32 -7.33 -19.23
N SER A 290 7.87 -8.38 -18.54
CA SER A 290 7.08 -9.44 -19.16
C SER A 290 5.71 -8.95 -19.63
N ASN A 291 5.16 -7.94 -18.98
CA ASN A 291 3.80 -7.40 -19.22
C ASN A 291 2.71 -8.48 -19.26
N MET A 292 2.85 -9.55 -18.46
CA MET A 292 1.96 -10.71 -18.49
C MET A 292 0.76 -10.62 -17.52
N GLY A 293 0.47 -9.42 -17.00
CA GLY A 293 -0.75 -9.19 -16.21
C GLY A 293 -0.54 -8.53 -14.86
N THR A 294 0.65 -8.61 -14.26
CA THR A 294 0.95 -7.99 -12.96
C THR A 294 0.78 -6.47 -13.03
N ARG A 295 0.14 -5.89 -12.00
CA ARG A 295 -0.16 -4.46 -11.86
C ARG A 295 0.35 -3.87 -10.57
N PHE A 296 0.32 -4.66 -9.50
CA PHE A 296 0.76 -4.25 -8.17
C PHE A 296 1.73 -5.27 -7.59
N ILE A 297 2.88 -4.81 -7.13
CA ILE A 297 3.90 -5.64 -6.48
C ILE A 297 4.17 -5.03 -5.11
N GLN A 298 3.94 -5.79 -4.05
CA GLN A 298 4.45 -5.42 -2.73
C GLN A 298 5.77 -6.13 -2.49
N ILE A 299 6.80 -5.38 -2.10
CA ILE A 299 8.07 -5.92 -1.60
C ILE A 299 8.16 -5.61 -0.11
N THR A 300 8.23 -6.63 0.71
CA THR A 300 8.41 -6.44 2.16
C THR A 300 9.90 -6.48 2.50
N TYR A 301 10.39 -5.43 3.12
CA TYR A 301 11.74 -5.34 3.64
C TYR A 301 11.71 -4.82 5.08
N GLY A 302 12.08 -5.64 6.04
CA GLY A 302 12.03 -5.36 7.47
C GLY A 302 13.35 -5.73 8.13
N SER A 303 13.44 -5.39 9.19
CA SER A 303 13.64 -5.24 10.60
C SER A 303 14.22 -3.86 10.98
N TRP A 304 13.58 -2.78 10.59
CA TRP A 304 14.01 -1.41 10.91
C TRP A 304 13.77 -1.01 12.38
N ASP A 305 13.39 -1.95 13.24
CA ASP A 305 13.07 -1.72 14.66
C ASP A 305 14.34 -1.60 15.52
N HIS A 306 15.02 -0.48 15.43
CA HIS A 306 16.30 -0.26 16.06
C HIS A 306 16.18 0.49 17.39
N HIS A 307 15.66 -0.15 18.43
CA HIS A 307 15.62 0.37 19.79
C HIS A 307 17.00 0.42 20.46
N ASN A 308 17.99 -0.24 19.87
CA ASN A 308 19.38 -0.25 20.32
C ASN A 308 20.33 -0.32 19.13
N ASN A 309 21.57 0.12 19.35
CA ASN A 309 22.67 0.00 18.39
C ASN A 309 22.26 0.44 16.95
N LEU A 310 21.62 1.60 16.85
CA LEU A 310 20.98 2.09 15.61
C LEU A 310 21.91 2.14 14.41
N TYR A 311 23.02 2.87 14.54
CA TYR A 311 23.82 3.23 13.33
C TYR A 311 24.45 2.02 12.62
N PRO A 312 25.08 1.04 13.30
CA PRO A 312 25.56 -0.16 12.63
C PRO A 312 24.48 -0.94 11.90
N ARG A 313 23.29 -1.10 12.52
CA ARG A 313 22.16 -1.79 11.92
C ARG A 313 21.55 -1.01 10.75
N LEU A 314 21.37 0.30 10.94
CA LEU A 314 20.86 1.20 9.91
C LEU A 314 21.75 1.20 8.68
N THR A 315 23.09 1.25 8.88
CA THR A 315 24.05 1.23 7.79
C THR A 315 23.94 -0.05 6.97
N ALA A 316 23.85 -1.21 7.61
CA ALA A 316 23.70 -2.47 6.90
C ALA A 316 22.39 -2.50 6.08
N MET A 317 21.26 -2.16 6.72
CA MET A 317 19.96 -2.19 6.04
C MET A 317 19.80 -1.14 4.96
N ALA A 318 20.27 0.08 5.21
CA ALA A 318 20.24 1.14 4.21
C ALA A 318 21.13 0.82 3.01
N GLY A 319 22.27 0.18 3.21
CA GLY A 319 23.15 -0.28 2.13
C GLY A 319 22.52 -1.36 1.25
N GLU A 320 21.79 -2.31 1.85
CA GLU A 320 21.02 -3.29 1.07
C GLU A 320 19.90 -2.61 0.29
N PHE A 321 19.13 -1.73 0.95
CA PHE A 321 18.04 -0.97 0.33
C PHE A 321 18.53 -0.08 -0.81
N ASP A 322 19.63 0.63 -0.59
CA ASP A 322 20.30 1.46 -1.60
C ASP A 322 20.70 0.65 -2.83
N SER A 323 21.36 -0.50 -2.59
CA SER A 323 21.81 -1.36 -3.69
C SER A 323 20.63 -1.92 -4.51
N ALA A 324 19.57 -2.36 -3.84
CA ALA A 324 18.42 -2.96 -4.49
C ALA A 324 17.53 -1.92 -5.21
N LEU A 325 17.12 -0.86 -4.50
CA LEU A 325 16.22 0.15 -5.06
C LEU A 325 16.95 1.07 -6.04
N GLY A 326 18.18 1.50 -5.74
CA GLY A 326 18.96 2.33 -6.65
C GLY A 326 19.19 1.64 -7.99
N ARG A 327 19.53 0.34 -7.98
CA ARG A 327 19.65 -0.44 -9.21
C ARG A 327 18.31 -0.62 -9.92
N LEU A 328 17.23 -0.90 -9.19
CA LEU A 328 15.89 -1.03 -9.77
C LEU A 328 15.46 0.24 -10.52
N LEU A 329 15.68 1.41 -9.92
CA LEU A 329 15.37 2.70 -10.55
C LEU A 329 16.17 2.90 -11.85
N ALA A 330 17.48 2.66 -11.80
CA ALA A 330 18.35 2.76 -12.97
C ALA A 330 17.89 1.83 -14.11
N ASP A 331 17.57 0.58 -13.79
CA ASP A 331 17.13 -0.41 -14.77
C ASP A 331 15.74 -0.09 -15.34
N LEU A 332 14.78 0.32 -14.50
CA LEU A 332 13.45 0.73 -14.98
C LEU A 332 13.52 1.98 -15.86
N LYS A 333 14.46 2.90 -15.58
CA LYS A 333 14.72 4.07 -16.43
C LYS A 333 15.29 3.64 -17.78
N ALA A 334 16.29 2.75 -17.77
CA ALA A 334 16.88 2.21 -18.99
C ALA A 334 15.90 1.39 -19.83
N ASP A 335 15.01 0.66 -19.20
CA ASP A 335 13.94 -0.13 -19.86
C ASP A 335 12.75 0.73 -20.35
N GLY A 336 12.71 2.03 -20.06
CA GLY A 336 11.58 2.93 -20.37
C GLY A 336 10.30 2.61 -19.57
N LEU A 337 10.45 1.90 -18.45
CA LEU A 337 9.36 1.48 -17.58
C LEU A 337 9.13 2.41 -16.38
N LEU A 338 10.11 3.24 -16.02
CA LEU A 338 10.01 4.10 -14.83
C LEU A 338 8.83 5.08 -14.94
N ASP A 339 8.62 5.67 -16.11
CA ASP A 339 7.51 6.60 -16.36
C ASP A 339 6.12 5.97 -16.27
N GLN A 340 6.05 4.64 -16.35
CA GLN A 340 4.82 3.86 -16.27
C GLN A 340 4.67 3.15 -14.92
N THR A 341 5.62 3.32 -14.01
CA THR A 341 5.67 2.60 -12.73
C THR A 341 5.71 3.58 -11.58
N LEU A 342 4.69 3.59 -10.73
CA LEU A 342 4.76 4.28 -9.44
C LEU A 342 5.52 3.39 -8.46
N ILE A 343 6.58 3.94 -7.87
CA ILE A 343 7.30 3.32 -6.76
C ILE A 343 7.00 4.10 -5.50
N VAL A 344 6.58 3.41 -4.44
CA VAL A 344 6.33 3.97 -3.12
C VAL A 344 7.12 3.17 -2.10
N ALA A 345 7.93 3.84 -1.27
CA ALA A 345 8.59 3.18 -0.15
C ALA A 345 8.24 3.91 1.14
N GLN A 346 7.54 3.21 2.04
CA GLN A 346 7.16 3.74 3.34
C GLN A 346 7.18 2.67 4.43
N GLY A 347 7.45 3.13 5.67
CA GLY A 347 7.20 2.36 6.87
C GLY A 347 5.80 2.61 7.41
N GLU A 348 5.51 1.98 8.53
CA GLU A 348 4.23 2.18 9.23
C GLU A 348 4.21 3.47 10.06
N PHE A 349 5.36 3.95 10.55
CA PHE A 349 5.57 5.21 11.28
C PHE A 349 7.06 5.57 11.25
N GLY A 350 7.50 6.59 12.00
CA GLY A 350 8.91 6.98 12.10
C GLY A 350 9.51 6.66 13.47
N ARG A 351 10.62 7.34 13.81
CA ARG A 351 11.37 7.12 15.05
C ARG A 351 11.56 8.41 15.82
N THR A 352 11.74 8.30 17.16
CA THR A 352 12.02 9.44 18.04
C THR A 352 13.19 10.27 17.51
N VAL A 353 13.11 11.57 17.73
CA VAL A 353 14.07 12.57 17.25
C VAL A 353 14.99 13.04 18.38
N GLY A 354 16.03 13.79 18.05
CA GLY A 354 17.03 14.25 19.03
C GLY A 354 18.07 13.19 19.34
N PRO A 355 18.71 13.23 20.51
CA PRO A 355 19.70 12.25 20.93
C PRO A 355 19.15 10.82 20.93
N LEU A 356 20.03 9.85 20.72
CA LEU A 356 19.67 8.43 20.87
C LEU A 356 19.27 8.14 22.31
N ASN A 357 18.44 7.10 22.51
CA ASN A 357 18.09 6.61 23.84
C ASN A 357 19.31 5.97 24.56
N GLY A 358 19.15 5.56 25.81
CA GLY A 358 20.23 4.98 26.63
C GLY A 358 20.84 3.68 26.08
N ALA A 359 20.17 3.04 25.10
CA ALA A 359 20.67 1.84 24.40
C ALA A 359 21.22 2.18 22.99
N ALA A 360 21.48 3.44 22.72
CA ALA A 360 21.91 3.94 21.41
C ALA A 360 20.95 3.58 20.26
N GLY A 361 19.65 3.67 20.52
CA GLY A 361 18.57 3.41 19.57
C GLY A 361 17.55 4.53 19.50
N ARG A 362 16.46 4.31 18.78
CA ARG A 362 15.31 5.20 18.68
C ARG A 362 14.01 4.44 18.90
N ASP A 363 13.10 5.04 19.63
CA ASP A 363 11.77 4.49 19.90
C ASP A 363 10.75 4.90 18.84
N HIS A 364 9.51 4.43 18.95
CA HIS A 364 8.45 4.71 17.98
C HIS A 364 8.01 6.17 18.00
N TYR A 365 7.75 6.72 16.84
CA TYR A 365 7.27 8.08 16.68
C TYR A 365 6.34 8.21 15.46
N GLN A 366 5.40 9.14 15.50
CA GLN A 366 4.39 9.25 14.43
C GLN A 366 4.91 9.93 13.16
N GLN A 367 5.78 10.95 13.29
CA GLN A 367 6.34 11.64 12.12
C GLN A 367 7.22 10.69 11.32
N GLN A 368 7.06 10.68 9.99
CA GLN A 368 7.81 9.80 9.10
C GLN A 368 8.05 10.47 7.74
N SER A 369 8.78 9.80 6.89
CA SER A 369 8.97 10.19 5.49
C SER A 369 8.56 9.07 4.56
N ILE A 370 8.03 9.42 3.38
CA ILE A 370 7.65 8.49 2.32
C ILE A 370 8.45 8.86 1.07
N VAL A 371 8.98 7.84 0.39
CA VAL A 371 9.69 8.01 -0.89
C VAL A 371 8.75 7.65 -2.03
N PHE A 372 8.61 8.53 -2.99
CA PHE A 372 7.92 8.30 -4.25
C PHE A 372 8.90 8.38 -5.42
N ALA A 373 8.72 7.54 -6.44
CA ALA A 373 9.50 7.59 -7.68
C ALA A 373 8.66 7.17 -8.89
N GLY A 374 9.09 7.57 -10.09
CA GLY A 374 8.50 7.14 -11.35
C GLY A 374 7.14 7.77 -11.66
N ALA A 375 6.32 7.12 -12.49
CA ALA A 375 4.97 7.59 -12.86
C ALA A 375 4.92 9.06 -13.30
N ARG A 376 5.99 9.58 -13.93
CA ARG A 376 6.15 10.96 -14.37
C ARG A 376 6.05 12.01 -13.25
N ILE A 377 6.37 11.62 -12.01
CA ILE A 377 6.45 12.60 -10.91
C ILE A 377 7.61 13.56 -11.14
N LYS A 378 7.52 14.77 -10.59
CA LYS A 378 8.62 15.75 -10.63
C LYS A 378 9.60 15.46 -9.50
N GLY A 379 10.61 14.66 -9.77
CA GLY A 379 11.65 14.29 -8.83
C GLY A 379 12.62 15.43 -8.45
N GLY A 380 13.68 15.09 -7.71
CA GLY A 380 14.73 16.02 -7.29
C GLY A 380 14.33 16.97 -6.16
N ARG A 381 13.32 16.66 -5.36
CA ARG A 381 12.79 17.58 -4.34
C ARG A 381 12.14 16.86 -3.14
N ALA A 382 11.86 17.63 -2.10
CA ALA A 382 11.01 17.21 -1.01
C ALA A 382 9.65 17.94 -1.07
N ILE A 383 8.62 17.33 -0.48
CA ILE A 383 7.31 17.93 -0.15
C ILE A 383 7.18 17.88 1.36
N GLY A 384 6.88 19.03 1.94
CA GLY A 384 6.81 19.22 3.38
C GLY A 384 8.14 19.61 4.02
N VAL A 385 8.04 20.56 4.95
CA VAL A 385 9.13 21.00 5.82
C VAL A 385 8.81 20.58 7.23
N THR A 386 9.72 19.87 7.86
CA THR A 386 9.67 19.54 9.28
C THR A 386 10.53 20.50 10.08
N ASP A 387 10.30 20.58 11.40
CA ASP A 387 11.12 21.40 12.27
C ASP A 387 12.60 20.94 12.29
N GLU A 388 13.44 21.69 12.98
CA GLU A 388 14.90 21.46 13.04
C GLU A 388 15.27 20.02 13.44
N ARG A 389 14.45 19.36 14.25
CA ARG A 389 14.67 17.99 14.72
C ARG A 389 13.92 16.93 13.90
N GLY A 390 12.98 17.34 13.05
CA GLY A 390 12.10 16.40 12.33
C GLY A 390 10.95 15.85 13.19
N ALA A 391 10.60 16.56 14.28
CA ALA A 391 9.57 16.11 15.22
C ALA A 391 8.16 16.35 14.73
N ARG A 392 7.95 17.38 13.92
CA ARG A 392 6.64 17.77 13.42
C ARG A 392 6.76 18.50 12.09
N THR A 393 5.71 18.42 11.30
CA THR A 393 5.55 19.23 10.09
C THR A 393 5.36 20.71 10.48
N VAL A 394 6.12 21.59 9.85
CA VAL A 394 6.03 23.05 9.95
C VAL A 394 5.27 23.60 8.76
N GLU A 395 5.59 23.11 7.56
CA GLU A 395 4.92 23.45 6.31
C GLU A 395 4.53 22.16 5.59
N PRO A 396 3.27 21.84 5.44
CA PRO A 396 2.82 20.63 4.75
C PRO A 396 3.19 20.61 3.25
N GLN A 397 3.18 21.76 2.59
CA GLN A 397 3.52 21.98 1.17
C GLN A 397 2.70 21.12 0.19
N TRP A 398 1.44 20.87 0.52
CA TRP A 398 0.48 20.23 -0.36
C TRP A 398 -0.94 20.76 -0.11
N SER A 399 -1.86 20.54 -1.04
CA SER A 399 -3.18 21.17 -1.15
C SER A 399 -4.13 20.97 0.04
N ARG A 400 -3.88 19.98 0.90
CA ARG A 400 -4.71 19.76 2.10
C ARG A 400 -4.22 20.50 3.35
N ASP A 401 -3.08 21.15 3.28
CA ASP A 401 -2.49 21.96 4.37
C ASP A 401 -2.46 21.23 5.74
N ARG A 402 -2.12 19.96 5.72
CA ARG A 402 -1.96 19.08 6.89
C ARG A 402 -0.93 17.98 6.61
N ASP A 403 -0.64 17.14 7.62
CA ASP A 403 0.17 15.94 7.42
C ASP A 403 -0.47 14.99 6.40
N VAL A 404 0.36 14.40 5.54
CA VAL A 404 -0.01 13.29 4.66
C VAL A 404 -0.24 12.05 5.51
N ARG A 405 -1.38 11.40 5.34
CA ARG A 405 -1.80 10.21 6.08
C ARG A 405 -1.69 8.96 5.22
N PRO A 406 -1.74 7.76 5.81
CA PRO A 406 -1.73 6.51 5.03
C PRO A 406 -2.81 6.46 3.94
N GLU A 407 -3.97 7.00 4.23
CA GLU A 407 -5.10 7.09 3.30
C GLU A 407 -4.79 8.00 2.09
N ASP A 408 -4.04 9.07 2.29
CA ASP A 408 -3.61 9.95 1.19
C ASP A 408 -2.57 9.26 0.29
N THR A 409 -1.70 8.43 0.88
CA THR A 409 -0.77 7.59 0.11
C THR A 409 -1.54 6.59 -0.75
N GLU A 410 -2.56 5.94 -0.20
CA GLU A 410 -3.41 5.02 -0.94
C GLU A 410 -4.19 5.74 -2.05
N ALA A 411 -4.78 6.91 -1.75
CA ALA A 411 -5.41 7.76 -2.77
C ALA A 411 -4.44 8.11 -3.90
N THR A 412 -3.19 8.40 -3.56
CA THR A 412 -2.12 8.71 -4.53
C THR A 412 -1.82 7.52 -5.42
N ILE A 413 -1.71 6.32 -4.86
CA ILE A 413 -1.50 5.07 -5.61
C ILE A 413 -2.67 4.83 -6.57
N TYR A 414 -3.92 4.91 -6.09
CA TYR A 414 -5.09 4.72 -6.93
C TYR A 414 -5.16 5.76 -8.04
N SER A 415 -4.98 7.04 -7.72
CA SER A 415 -4.98 8.12 -8.70
C SER A 415 -3.92 7.91 -9.80
N ALA A 416 -2.69 7.55 -9.42
CA ALA A 416 -1.63 7.28 -10.39
C ALA A 416 -1.99 6.13 -11.34
N LEU A 417 -2.64 5.09 -10.82
CA LEU A 417 -3.08 3.92 -11.59
C LEU A 417 -4.38 4.13 -12.37
N GLY A 418 -4.99 5.31 -12.30
CA GLY A 418 -6.24 5.62 -12.99
C GLY A 418 -7.50 5.09 -12.30
N ILE A 419 -7.40 4.72 -11.03
CA ILE A 419 -8.51 4.24 -10.20
C ILE A 419 -9.12 5.43 -9.45
N ASP A 420 -10.44 5.56 -9.51
CA ASP A 420 -11.17 6.52 -8.69
C ASP A 420 -11.14 6.07 -7.22
N TRP A 421 -10.35 6.78 -6.39
CA TRP A 421 -10.21 6.48 -4.96
C TRP A 421 -11.46 6.76 -4.14
N THR A 422 -12.45 7.46 -4.71
CA THR A 422 -13.74 7.75 -4.06
C THR A 422 -14.81 6.69 -4.36
N THR A 423 -14.43 5.64 -5.08
CA THR A 423 -15.36 4.57 -5.47
C THR A 423 -16.04 3.93 -4.25
N LEU A 424 -17.36 3.85 -4.33
CA LEU A 424 -18.19 3.07 -3.43
C LEU A 424 -18.57 1.75 -4.12
N LYS A 425 -17.88 0.68 -3.78
CA LYS A 425 -18.19 -0.66 -4.29
C LYS A 425 -19.38 -1.24 -3.56
N ARG A 426 -20.45 -1.56 -4.27
CA ARG A 426 -21.62 -2.25 -3.71
C ARG A 426 -21.47 -3.74 -3.95
N ASP A 427 -21.44 -4.52 -2.87
CA ASP A 427 -21.49 -5.98 -2.93
C ASP A 427 -22.87 -6.45 -2.48
N ALA A 428 -23.55 -7.19 -3.35
CA ALA A 428 -24.87 -7.73 -3.06
C ALA A 428 -24.89 -8.66 -1.83
N ARG A 429 -23.75 -9.30 -1.50
CA ARG A 429 -23.62 -10.20 -0.35
C ARG A 429 -23.73 -9.49 1.00
N PHE A 430 -23.34 -8.22 1.06
CA PHE A 430 -23.32 -7.45 2.30
C PHE A 430 -24.41 -6.38 2.37
N GLY A 431 -25.13 -6.14 1.29
CA GLY A 431 -26.20 -5.13 1.23
C GLY A 431 -25.76 -3.69 1.53
N ARG A 432 -24.44 -3.46 1.78
CA ARG A 432 -23.87 -2.14 2.07
C ARG A 432 -22.70 -1.84 1.14
N GLY A 433 -22.50 -0.56 0.86
CA GLY A 433 -21.38 -0.11 0.07
C GLY A 433 -20.05 -0.19 0.87
N TYR A 434 -18.98 -0.46 0.16
CA TYR A 434 -17.62 -0.37 0.66
C TYR A 434 -16.89 0.75 -0.10
N GLU A 435 -16.53 1.81 0.60
CA GLU A 435 -15.70 2.88 0.05
C GLU A 435 -14.25 2.37 -0.04
N TYR A 436 -13.57 2.58 -1.19
CA TYR A 436 -12.14 2.25 -1.29
C TYR A 436 -11.34 2.98 -0.24
N LEU A 437 -11.60 4.28 -0.07
CA LEU A 437 -11.10 5.06 1.05
C LEU A 437 -12.27 5.66 1.84
N PRO A 438 -12.12 5.91 3.15
CA PRO A 438 -13.15 6.60 3.93
C PRO A 438 -13.21 8.08 3.53
N THR A 439 -13.89 8.37 2.42
CA THR A 439 -13.94 9.69 1.78
C THR A 439 -15.22 10.45 2.07
N SER A 440 -16.08 9.95 2.95
CA SER A 440 -17.39 10.54 3.28
C SER A 440 -17.33 12.01 3.69
N GLU A 441 -16.19 12.47 4.20
CA GLU A 441 -15.96 13.85 4.65
C GLU A 441 -15.00 14.64 3.74
N ASP A 442 -14.63 14.11 2.57
CA ASP A 442 -13.63 14.69 1.66
C ASP A 442 -12.27 14.99 2.34
N VAL A 443 -11.89 14.17 3.31
CA VAL A 443 -10.69 14.38 4.12
C VAL A 443 -9.44 13.93 3.39
N TYR A 444 -9.49 12.81 2.66
CA TYR A 444 -8.33 12.19 2.02
C TYR A 444 -8.31 12.42 0.52
N SER A 445 -7.11 12.66 -0.01
CA SER A 445 -6.91 12.90 -1.44
C SER A 445 -5.48 12.54 -1.88
N PRO A 446 -5.26 12.33 -3.19
CA PRO A 446 -3.91 12.19 -3.72
C PRO A 446 -3.04 13.41 -3.43
N VAL A 447 -1.75 13.17 -3.21
CA VAL A 447 -0.73 14.23 -3.13
C VAL A 447 -0.42 14.67 -4.57
N HIS A 448 -1.25 15.58 -5.10
CA HIS A 448 -1.18 16.04 -6.51
C HIS A 448 0.13 16.75 -6.82
N GLU A 449 0.77 17.33 -5.84
CA GLU A 449 2.04 18.04 -5.91
C GLU A 449 3.20 17.12 -6.34
N LEU A 450 3.05 15.81 -6.26
CA LEU A 450 4.03 14.88 -6.84
C LEU A 450 4.25 15.10 -8.34
N TRP A 451 3.23 15.59 -9.04
CA TRP A 451 3.31 15.87 -10.48
C TRP A 451 3.55 17.34 -10.84
N GLY A 452 3.65 18.23 -9.84
CA GLY A 452 3.97 19.65 -9.95
C GLY A 452 2.80 20.57 -9.91
#